data_523f98f6868e3ca8476c5f5fd979a33c
#
_entry.id   523f98f6868e3ca8476c5f5fd979a33c
#
_cell.length_a   1.000
_cell.length_b   1.000
_cell.length_c   1.000
_cell.angle_alpha   90.00
_cell.angle_beta   90.00
_cell.angle_gamma   90.00
#
_symmetry.space_group_name_H-M   'P 1'
#
loop_
_entity.id
_entity.type
_entity.pdbx_description
1 polymer ?
#
loop_
_entity_poly.entity_id
_entity_poly.type
_entity_poly.pdbx_seq_one_letter_code
_entity_poly.pdbx_strand_id
1 'polypeptide(L)'
;MPTDHKAQVAELIADYRRSRDQLGTVQRAFREVRESASSEDGVVTVTVGPRGALLDLRITEQAYQRYRAAELAALVLEVTAAAAELAAASAQRALAPLLPADADPQAVLDGSGDLTTGELNLRARQADEDFEQQNWLRAGGER
;
A
#
# COMPACT_ATOMS: atom_id res chain seq x y z
N MET A 1 -29.61 -28.71 17.75
CA MET A 1 -30.45 -28.63 16.57
C MET A 1 -29.61 -28.40 15.33
N PRO A 2 -29.66 -29.28 14.33
CA PRO A 2 -28.75 -29.22 13.18
C PRO A 2 -29.01 -28.04 12.23
N THR A 3 -30.15 -27.37 12.35
CA THR A 3 -30.49 -26.23 11.48
C THR A 3 -29.74 -24.94 11.83
N ASP A 4 -29.32 -24.74 13.07
CA ASP A 4 -28.64 -23.51 13.51
C ASP A 4 -27.20 -23.46 13.02
N HIS A 5 -26.51 -24.58 12.94
CA HIS A 5 -25.14 -24.67 12.43
C HIS A 5 -25.04 -24.35 10.93
N LYS A 6 -26.02 -24.82 10.14
CA LYS A 6 -26.07 -24.55 8.70
C LYS A 6 -26.33 -23.06 8.43
N ALA A 7 -27.20 -22.42 9.22
CA ALA A 7 -27.49 -21.00 9.11
C ALA A 7 -26.27 -20.16 9.48
N GLN A 8 -25.54 -20.53 10.55
CA GLN A 8 -24.32 -19.85 10.96
C GLN A 8 -23.21 -19.98 9.92
N VAL A 9 -23.02 -21.15 9.35
CA VAL A 9 -22.03 -21.38 8.29
C VAL A 9 -22.39 -20.55 7.04
N ALA A 10 -23.69 -20.52 6.67
CA ALA A 10 -24.16 -19.72 5.54
C ALA A 10 -23.91 -18.22 5.76
N GLU A 11 -24.15 -17.70 6.97
CA GLU A 11 -23.84 -16.32 7.33
C GLU A 11 -22.35 -16.01 7.24
N LEU A 12 -21.50 -16.89 7.77
CA LEU A 12 -20.05 -16.74 7.72
C LEU A 12 -19.52 -16.74 6.28
N ILE A 13 -20.06 -17.59 5.42
CA ILE A 13 -19.71 -17.61 4.00
C ILE A 13 -20.16 -16.34 3.30
N ALA A 14 -21.37 -15.87 3.60
CA ALA A 14 -21.90 -14.62 3.03
C ALA A 14 -21.08 -13.42 3.47
N ASP A 15 -20.68 -13.35 4.74
CA ASP A 15 -19.82 -12.30 5.28
C ASP A 15 -18.43 -12.33 4.66
N TYR A 16 -17.86 -13.53 4.50
CA TYR A 16 -16.57 -13.70 3.84
C TYR A 16 -16.60 -13.21 2.38
N ARG A 17 -17.64 -13.58 1.63
CA ARG A 17 -17.81 -13.13 0.23
C ARG A 17 -17.96 -11.61 0.14
N ARG A 18 -18.72 -10.99 1.01
CA ARG A 18 -18.86 -9.53 1.08
C ARG A 18 -17.52 -8.85 1.37
N SER A 19 -16.77 -9.35 2.34
CA SER A 19 -15.46 -8.83 2.68
C SER A 19 -14.49 -8.96 1.52
N ARG A 20 -14.51 -10.08 0.81
CA ARG A 20 -13.69 -10.32 -0.37
C ARG A 20 -14.05 -9.37 -1.52
N ASP A 21 -15.34 -9.14 -1.76
CA ASP A 21 -15.81 -8.21 -2.80
C ASP A 21 -15.43 -6.77 -2.47
N GLN A 22 -15.55 -6.37 -1.21
CA GLN A 22 -15.10 -5.07 -0.73
C GLN A 22 -13.60 -4.88 -0.92
N LEU A 23 -12.81 -5.89 -0.57
CA LEU A 23 -11.35 -5.86 -0.77
C LEU A 23 -11.01 -5.71 -2.26
N GLY A 24 -11.70 -6.44 -3.14
CA GLY A 24 -11.53 -6.32 -4.59
C GLY A 24 -11.84 -4.92 -5.10
N THR A 25 -12.89 -4.28 -4.58
CA THR A 25 -13.27 -2.90 -4.91
C THR A 25 -12.20 -1.91 -4.45
N VAL A 26 -11.71 -2.06 -3.23
CA VAL A 26 -10.62 -1.25 -2.66
C VAL A 26 -9.36 -1.37 -3.50
N GLN A 27 -8.97 -2.59 -3.84
CA GLN A 27 -7.78 -2.83 -4.65
C GLN A 27 -7.88 -2.20 -6.04
N ARG A 28 -9.04 -2.28 -6.68
CA ARG A 28 -9.26 -1.64 -7.99
C ARG A 28 -9.20 -0.13 -7.90
N ALA A 29 -9.86 0.46 -6.92
CA ALA A 29 -9.82 1.90 -6.69
C ALA A 29 -8.37 2.38 -6.45
N PHE A 30 -7.60 1.61 -5.68
CA PHE A 30 -6.19 1.89 -5.41
C PHE A 30 -5.34 1.84 -6.68
N ARG A 31 -5.51 0.81 -7.51
CA ARG A 31 -4.74 0.64 -8.75
C ARG A 31 -5.00 1.72 -9.79
N GLU A 32 -6.17 2.33 -9.78
CA GLU A 32 -6.56 3.38 -10.72
C GLU A 32 -5.98 4.75 -10.34
N VAL A 33 -5.42 4.91 -9.15
CA VAL A 33 -4.83 6.17 -8.71
C VAL A 33 -3.61 6.51 -9.55
N ARG A 34 -3.63 7.68 -10.16
CA ARG A 34 -2.53 8.25 -10.93
C ARG A 34 -2.49 9.74 -10.71
N GLU A 35 -1.32 10.26 -10.46
CA GLU A 35 -1.12 11.69 -10.28
C GLU A 35 0.11 12.14 -11.04
N SER A 36 0.05 13.36 -11.53
CA SER A 36 1.13 13.99 -12.28
C SER A 36 1.57 15.26 -11.59
N ALA A 37 2.85 15.55 -11.68
CA ALA A 37 3.43 16.83 -11.26
C ALA A 37 4.40 17.31 -12.32
N SER A 38 4.59 18.61 -12.39
CA SER A 38 5.51 19.25 -13.31
C SER A 38 6.43 20.20 -12.57
N SER A 39 7.62 20.43 -13.10
CA SER A 39 8.50 21.49 -12.62
C SER A 39 7.87 22.88 -12.87
N GLU A 40 8.33 23.90 -12.15
CA GLU A 40 7.79 25.25 -12.27
C GLU A 40 7.89 25.81 -13.71
N ASP A 41 8.95 25.49 -14.39
CA ASP A 41 9.19 25.87 -15.80
C ASP A 41 8.57 24.91 -16.82
N GLY A 42 7.95 23.82 -16.36
CA GLY A 42 7.25 22.85 -17.20
C GLY A 42 8.15 21.92 -18.02
N VAL A 43 9.47 21.93 -17.80
CA VAL A 43 10.40 21.11 -18.60
C VAL A 43 10.42 19.65 -18.20
N VAL A 44 10.00 19.32 -16.99
CA VAL A 44 9.88 17.95 -16.48
C VAL A 44 8.46 17.70 -16.03
N THR A 45 7.84 16.65 -16.52
CA THR A 45 6.51 16.18 -16.10
C THR A 45 6.62 14.69 -15.73
N VAL A 46 6.12 14.35 -14.55
CA VAL A 46 6.18 13.00 -14.00
C VAL A 46 4.76 12.53 -13.70
N THR A 47 4.45 11.30 -14.06
CA THR A 47 3.22 10.61 -13.68
C THR A 47 3.59 9.40 -12.83
N VAL A 48 2.95 9.27 -11.67
CA VAL A 48 3.19 8.18 -10.74
C VAL A 48 1.91 7.42 -10.42
N GLY A 49 2.07 6.16 -10.05
CA GLY A 49 1.00 5.31 -9.58
C GLY A 49 0.75 5.46 -8.07
N PRO A 50 -0.16 4.63 -7.52
CA PRO A 50 -0.63 4.78 -6.14
C PRO A 50 0.47 4.58 -5.08
N ARG A 51 1.51 3.83 -5.40
CA ARG A 51 2.65 3.58 -4.51
C ARG A 51 3.83 4.50 -4.77
N GLY A 52 3.65 5.51 -5.61
CA GLY A 52 4.73 6.40 -6.01
C GLY A 52 5.63 5.85 -7.11
N ALA A 53 5.26 4.71 -7.72
CA ALA A 53 6.01 4.15 -8.83
C ALA A 53 5.92 5.06 -10.05
N LEU A 54 7.06 5.31 -10.68
CA LEU A 54 7.13 6.14 -11.88
C LEU A 54 6.51 5.40 -13.07
N LEU A 55 5.43 5.96 -13.62
CA LEU A 55 4.73 5.39 -14.77
C LEU A 55 5.10 6.08 -16.08
N ASP A 56 5.32 7.39 -16.04
CA ASP A 56 5.69 8.18 -17.21
C ASP A 56 6.60 9.33 -16.80
N LEU A 57 7.56 9.62 -17.64
CA LEU A 57 8.49 10.73 -17.47
C LEU A 57 8.63 11.45 -18.79
N ARG A 58 8.35 12.76 -18.79
CA ARG A 58 8.50 13.62 -19.95
C ARG A 58 9.52 14.72 -19.65
N ILE A 59 10.51 14.83 -20.49
CA ILE A 59 11.55 15.84 -20.42
C ILE A 59 11.55 16.57 -21.74
N THR A 60 11.35 17.89 -21.73
CA THR A 60 11.42 18.70 -22.95
C THR A 60 12.87 18.94 -23.36
N GLU A 61 13.09 19.25 -24.62
CA GLU A 61 14.44 19.58 -25.12
C GLU A 61 15.04 20.79 -24.42
N GLN A 62 14.22 21.73 -24.00
CA GLN A 62 14.65 22.92 -23.26
C GLN A 62 15.33 22.58 -21.93
N ALA A 63 14.99 21.46 -21.31
CA ALA A 63 15.62 21.00 -20.08
C ALA A 63 17.12 20.78 -20.26
N TYR A 64 17.51 20.20 -21.37
CA TYR A 64 18.94 19.94 -21.69
C TYR A 64 19.74 21.21 -21.92
N GLN A 65 19.09 22.29 -22.30
CA GLN A 65 19.70 23.59 -22.49
C GLN A 65 19.83 24.38 -21.18
N ARG A 66 18.88 24.20 -20.25
CA ARG A 66 18.82 24.94 -18.99
C ARG A 66 19.57 24.27 -17.84
N TYR A 67 19.62 22.94 -17.85
CA TYR A 67 20.13 22.16 -16.72
C TYR A 67 21.27 21.29 -17.16
N ARG A 68 22.25 21.15 -16.28
CA ARG A 68 23.28 20.13 -16.39
C ARG A 68 22.70 18.78 -15.97
N ALA A 69 23.35 17.68 -16.33
CA ALA A 69 22.85 16.34 -16.06
C ALA A 69 22.52 16.10 -14.58
N ALA A 70 23.38 16.55 -13.66
CA ALA A 70 23.18 16.41 -12.22
C ALA A 70 22.01 17.26 -11.73
N GLU A 71 21.85 18.47 -12.24
CA GLU A 71 20.74 19.38 -11.90
C GLU A 71 19.41 18.84 -12.42
N LEU A 72 19.41 18.32 -13.64
CA LEU A 72 18.22 17.69 -14.23
C LEU A 72 17.81 16.44 -13.45
N ALA A 73 18.76 15.60 -13.04
CA ALA A 73 18.47 14.44 -12.22
C ALA A 73 17.84 14.83 -10.86
N ALA A 74 18.38 15.87 -10.21
CA ALA A 74 17.83 16.38 -8.96
C ALA A 74 16.41 16.93 -9.16
N LEU A 75 16.14 17.63 -10.27
CA LEU A 75 14.82 18.15 -10.61
C LEU A 75 13.82 17.01 -10.84
N VAL A 76 14.21 15.95 -11.54
CA VAL A 76 13.37 14.76 -11.75
C VAL A 76 13.00 14.12 -10.41
N LEU A 77 13.95 13.98 -9.49
CA LEU A 77 13.69 13.43 -8.16
C LEU A 77 12.71 14.32 -7.37
N GLU A 78 12.90 15.63 -7.41
CA GLU A 78 12.01 16.58 -6.73
C GLU A 78 10.58 16.52 -7.26
N VAL A 79 10.40 16.53 -8.58
CA VAL A 79 9.09 16.43 -9.23
C VAL A 79 8.44 15.07 -8.95
N THR A 80 9.22 13.99 -8.95
CA THR A 80 8.73 12.64 -8.62
C THR A 80 8.23 12.57 -7.19
N ALA A 81 8.95 13.16 -6.24
CA ALA A 81 8.53 13.22 -4.84
C ALA A 81 7.21 13.98 -4.67
N ALA A 82 7.06 15.12 -5.36
CA ALA A 82 5.83 15.90 -5.34
C ALA A 82 4.65 15.10 -5.92
N ALA A 83 4.85 14.40 -7.03
CA ALA A 83 3.84 13.54 -7.63
C ALA A 83 3.46 12.39 -6.70
N ALA A 84 4.43 11.78 -6.03
CA ALA A 84 4.20 10.69 -5.07
C ALA A 84 3.36 11.16 -3.87
N GLU A 85 3.59 12.36 -3.36
CA GLU A 85 2.75 12.95 -2.30
C GLU A 85 1.30 13.16 -2.77
N LEU A 86 1.11 13.66 -3.99
CA LEU A 86 -0.22 13.81 -4.58
C LEU A 86 -0.91 12.45 -4.76
N ALA A 87 -0.18 11.44 -5.20
CA ALA A 87 -0.70 10.10 -5.37
C ALA A 87 -1.11 9.46 -4.04
N ALA A 88 -0.33 9.65 -2.98
CA ALA A 88 -0.66 9.16 -1.65
C ALA A 88 -1.95 9.83 -1.11
N ALA A 89 -2.07 11.15 -1.26
CA ALA A 89 -3.27 11.88 -0.86
C ALA A 89 -4.49 11.46 -1.68
N SER A 90 -4.33 11.25 -2.98
CA SER A 90 -5.39 10.80 -3.89
C SER A 90 -5.84 9.39 -3.54
N ALA A 91 -4.91 8.49 -3.21
CA ALA A 91 -5.22 7.13 -2.77
C ALA A 91 -6.03 7.13 -1.47
N GLN A 92 -5.65 7.93 -0.50
CA GLN A 92 -6.40 8.08 0.76
C GLN A 92 -7.83 8.58 0.51
N ARG A 93 -8.01 9.58 -0.35
CA ARG A 93 -9.33 10.11 -0.70
C ARG A 93 -10.18 9.08 -1.45
N ALA A 94 -9.57 8.29 -2.32
CA ALA A 94 -10.27 7.25 -3.07
C ALA A 94 -10.72 6.10 -2.17
N LEU A 95 -9.92 5.76 -1.16
CA LEU A 95 -10.19 4.63 -0.26
C LEU A 95 -11.12 5.01 0.91
N ALA A 96 -11.10 6.26 1.37
CA ALA A 96 -11.86 6.68 2.55
C ALA A 96 -13.35 6.32 2.48
N PRO A 97 -14.09 6.51 1.35
CA PRO A 97 -15.48 6.13 1.26
C PRO A 97 -15.74 4.62 1.26
N LEU A 98 -14.72 3.82 0.93
CA LEU A 98 -14.81 2.37 0.80
C LEU A 98 -14.44 1.63 2.07
N LEU A 99 -13.83 2.33 3.04
CA LEU A 99 -13.39 1.76 4.30
C LEU A 99 -14.42 2.01 5.41
N PRO A 100 -14.49 1.11 6.42
CA PRO A 100 -15.27 1.38 7.62
C PRO A 100 -14.83 2.68 8.30
N ALA A 101 -15.76 3.33 9.01
CA ALA A 101 -15.53 4.63 9.65
C ALA A 101 -14.39 4.62 10.68
N ASP A 102 -14.06 3.44 11.24
CA ASP A 102 -12.99 3.22 12.21
C ASP A 102 -11.66 2.76 11.58
N ALA A 103 -11.62 2.53 10.27
CA ALA A 103 -10.41 2.13 9.57
C ALA A 103 -9.55 3.34 9.22
N ASP A 104 -8.24 3.19 9.40
CA ASP A 104 -7.24 4.19 8.97
C ASP A 104 -6.83 3.89 7.52
N PRO A 105 -7.11 4.81 6.57
CA PRO A 105 -6.69 4.62 5.17
C PRO A 105 -5.19 4.44 5.01
N GLN A 106 -4.38 5.10 5.83
CA GLN A 106 -2.92 4.97 5.78
C GLN A 106 -2.47 3.55 6.15
N ALA A 107 -3.07 2.98 7.19
CA ALA A 107 -2.77 1.61 7.62
C ALA A 107 -3.15 0.58 6.54
N VAL A 108 -4.25 0.79 5.81
CA VAL A 108 -4.65 -0.06 4.69
C VAL A 108 -3.63 0.01 3.55
N LEU A 109 -3.15 1.21 3.22
CA LEU A 109 -2.14 1.43 2.19
C LEU A 109 -0.80 0.77 2.55
N ASP A 110 -0.45 0.79 3.82
CA ASP A 110 0.77 0.17 4.34
C ASP A 110 0.65 -1.36 4.51
N GLY A 111 -0.53 -1.92 4.22
CA GLY A 111 -0.78 -3.36 4.29
C GLY A 111 -1.10 -3.90 5.67
N SER A 112 -1.30 -3.03 6.66
CA SER A 112 -1.58 -3.40 8.06
C SER A 112 -3.03 -3.09 8.49
N GLY A 113 -3.85 -2.58 7.58
CA GLY A 113 -5.20 -2.08 7.89
C GLY A 113 -6.19 -3.15 8.33
N ASP A 114 -5.95 -4.40 7.97
CA ASP A 114 -6.83 -5.52 8.33
C ASP A 114 -6.48 -6.13 9.70
N LEU A 115 -5.40 -5.69 10.32
CA LEU A 115 -4.91 -6.25 11.57
C LEU A 115 -5.19 -5.28 12.72
N THR A 116 -5.88 -5.77 13.74
CA THR A 116 -6.00 -5.03 15.00
C THR A 116 -4.64 -5.03 15.71
N THR A 117 -4.43 -4.05 16.58
CA THR A 117 -3.20 -3.96 17.38
C THR A 117 -2.94 -5.24 18.18
N GLY A 118 -4.01 -5.91 18.62
CA GLY A 118 -3.91 -7.20 19.31
C GLY A 118 -3.38 -8.32 18.42
N GLU A 119 -3.84 -8.38 17.18
CA GLU A 119 -3.41 -9.38 16.21
C GLU A 119 -1.95 -9.18 15.77
N LEU A 120 -1.54 -7.94 15.60
CA LEU A 120 -0.14 -7.60 15.31
C LEU A 120 0.79 -8.06 16.44
N ASN A 121 0.39 -7.83 17.69
CA ASN A 121 1.15 -8.26 18.86
C ASN A 121 1.20 -9.80 19.00
N LEU A 122 0.11 -10.49 18.66
CA LEU A 122 0.08 -11.96 18.66
C LEU A 122 1.02 -12.55 17.62
N ARG A 123 1.03 -11.99 16.41
CA ARG A 123 1.94 -12.44 15.34
C ARG A 123 3.41 -12.19 15.71
N ALA A 124 3.71 -11.06 16.31
CA ALA A 124 5.05 -10.76 16.78
C ALA A 124 5.52 -11.76 17.85
N ARG A 125 4.65 -12.09 18.81
CA ARG A 125 4.94 -13.08 19.85
C ARG A 125 5.13 -14.49 19.29
N GLN A 126 4.29 -14.90 18.35
CA GLN A 126 4.43 -16.21 17.69
C GLN A 126 5.75 -16.31 16.91
N ALA A 127 6.14 -15.26 16.23
CA ALA A 127 7.42 -15.24 15.51
C ALA A 127 8.62 -15.38 16.48
N ASP A 128 8.55 -14.72 17.63
CA ASP A 128 9.58 -14.85 18.67
C ASP A 128 9.64 -16.24 19.27
N GLU A 129 8.48 -16.84 19.56
CA GLU A 129 8.39 -18.22 20.09
C GLU A 129 8.92 -19.26 19.10
N ASP A 130 8.57 -19.12 17.83
CA ASP A 130 9.08 -20.01 16.78
C ASP A 130 10.60 -19.88 16.60
N PHE A 131 11.13 -18.68 16.76
CA PHE A 131 12.57 -18.44 16.70
C PHE A 131 13.32 -19.07 17.88
N GLU A 132 12.77 -18.98 19.07
CA GLU A 132 13.33 -19.63 20.27
C GLU A 132 13.30 -21.16 20.15
N GLN A 133 12.20 -21.73 19.64
CA GLN A 133 12.08 -23.16 19.40
C GLN A 133 13.06 -23.68 18.35
N GLN A 134 13.28 -22.94 17.28
CA GLN A 134 14.26 -23.30 16.26
C GLN A 134 15.69 -23.27 16.80
N ASN A 135 15.99 -22.32 17.67
CA ASN A 135 17.30 -22.20 18.29
C ASN A 135 17.58 -23.37 19.26
N TRP A 136 16.54 -23.85 19.95
CA TRP A 136 16.63 -25.02 20.83
C TRP A 136 16.95 -26.31 20.06
N LEU A 137 16.39 -26.49 18.89
CA LEU A 137 16.65 -27.65 18.04
C LEU A 137 18.09 -27.68 17.51
N ARG A 138 18.70 -26.52 17.28
CA ARG A 138 20.12 -26.44 16.90
C ARG A 138 21.08 -26.76 18.04
N ALA A 139 20.74 -26.38 19.26
CA ALA A 139 21.54 -26.67 20.43
C ALA A 139 21.55 -28.14 20.82
N GLY A 140 20.50 -28.89 20.45
CA GLY A 140 20.39 -30.35 20.71
C GLY A 140 21.09 -31.24 19.69
N GLY A 141 21.65 -30.70 18.63
CA GLY A 141 22.28 -31.44 17.53
C GLY A 141 23.80 -31.62 17.63
N GLU A 142 24.44 -31.02 18.62
CA GLU A 142 25.90 -31.12 18.82
C GLU A 142 26.31 -32.14 19.90
N ARG A 143 25.86 -33.34 19.75
CA ARG A 143 26.40 -34.46 20.54
C ARG A 143 26.93 -35.54 19.64
#